data_d7ae2c30ec13873d2672ed977f7134a7
#
_entry.id   d7ae2c30ec13873d2672ed977f7134a7
#
_cell.length_a   1.000
_cell.length_b   1.000
_cell.length_c   1.000
_cell.angle_alpha   90.00
_cell.angle_beta   90.00
_cell.angle_gamma   90.00
#
_symmetry.space_group_name_H-M   'P 1'
#
loop_
_entity.id
_entity.type
_entity.pdbx_description
1 polymer ?
#
loop_
_entity_poly.entity_id
_entity_poly.type
_entity_poly.pdbx_seq_one_letter_code
_entity_poly.pdbx_strand_id
1 'polypeptide(L)'
;MHKSDSCLLRFQFRDSLTLVHPQMININQQVIADRLKISRATVSRCFTNHPGINPKTRAKVFALASKMGYTHFEKRAPVGASRKSARSLVFGVLVCVDLPNFDNTAYGNPGQDLLNGLSDLARSQHVRLDLHFVRPEDLHLESPSYARITASRRRIWDGVILIYPFPRSVVDELMIKYPVVSLVVQYAGAALNCVDVDHHRGVGKLIDYLYSRGHRRIGFFTWHYPVDAGWSRRRFCAYVERITALGLPLRMEDVINISPDEALSAEAASEKALSRMKDGVTAWLCAADHQAYDLVRFFQAKGIRVPEDISIAGFDGIARPAGGPQLSTIQIPFHQIGVIGAKRLFDLIQKRFDPPQQILLDCDLKEGTTIAPPA
;
A
#
# COMPACT_ATOMS: atom_id res chain seq x y z
N MET A 1 -13.32 -60.79 -32.36
CA MET A 1 -11.94 -61.23 -32.11
C MET A 1 -11.04 -60.01 -32.31
N HIS A 2 -10.65 -59.30 -31.27
CA HIS A 2 -9.33 -58.80 -30.97
C HIS A 2 -9.40 -58.03 -29.65
N LYS A 3 -8.71 -58.58 -28.66
CA LYS A 3 -8.49 -58.00 -27.34
C LYS A 3 -7.51 -56.83 -27.49
N SER A 4 -7.75 -55.71 -26.83
CA SER A 4 -6.76 -54.67 -26.55
C SER A 4 -6.55 -54.60 -25.04
N ASP A 5 -5.35 -55.00 -24.64
CA ASP A 5 -4.86 -54.94 -23.26
C ASP A 5 -4.57 -53.50 -22.87
N SER A 6 -5.21 -53.06 -21.80
CA SER A 6 -4.89 -51.81 -21.12
C SER A 6 -3.85 -52.07 -20.03
N CYS A 7 -2.64 -51.59 -20.24
CA CYS A 7 -1.53 -51.64 -19.29
C CYS A 7 -1.73 -50.57 -18.20
N LEU A 8 -2.14 -51.00 -17.01
CA LEU A 8 -2.18 -50.18 -15.80
C LEU A 8 -0.79 -50.20 -15.14
N LEU A 9 -0.02 -49.15 -15.34
CA LEU A 9 1.19 -48.90 -14.58
C LEU A 9 0.83 -48.40 -13.18
N ARG A 10 0.87 -49.31 -12.20
CA ARG A 10 0.89 -48.98 -10.77
C ARG A 10 2.29 -48.46 -10.41
N PHE A 11 2.42 -47.18 -10.18
CA PHE A 11 3.56 -46.63 -9.44
C PHE A 11 3.31 -46.79 -7.94
N GLN A 12 4.02 -47.72 -7.30
CA GLN A 12 4.17 -47.76 -5.85
C GLN A 12 5.21 -46.75 -5.45
N PHE A 13 4.78 -45.60 -4.90
CA PHE A 13 5.63 -44.74 -4.11
C PHE A 13 5.58 -45.22 -2.65
N ARG A 14 6.56 -45.99 -2.26
CA ARG A 14 7.00 -46.12 -0.88
C ARG A 14 8.23 -45.25 -0.74
N ASP A 15 8.07 -44.07 -0.24
CA ASP A 15 9.17 -43.35 0.42
C ASP A 15 8.62 -42.58 1.60
N SER A 16 9.13 -42.95 2.75
CA SER A 16 8.90 -42.34 4.04
C SER A 16 9.38 -40.88 4.03
N LEU A 17 8.50 -39.94 3.74
CA LEU A 17 8.75 -38.56 4.05
C LEU A 17 8.62 -38.37 5.57
N THR A 18 9.73 -38.56 6.28
CA THR A 18 9.92 -37.91 7.57
C THR A 18 9.74 -36.41 7.39
N LEU A 19 8.58 -35.91 7.81
CA LEU A 19 8.34 -34.48 7.98
C LEU A 19 9.35 -33.98 9.01
N VAL A 20 10.49 -33.50 8.52
CA VAL A 20 11.37 -32.63 9.32
C VAL A 20 10.58 -31.34 9.53
N HIS A 21 9.95 -31.23 10.69
CA HIS A 21 9.46 -29.95 11.17
C HIS A 21 10.63 -28.94 11.09
N PRO A 22 10.50 -27.81 10.37
CA PRO A 22 11.52 -26.79 10.47
C PRO A 22 11.55 -26.36 11.94
N GLN A 23 12.65 -26.67 12.64
CA GLN A 23 12.92 -26.10 13.95
C GLN A 23 12.73 -24.59 13.81
N MET A 24 11.76 -24.03 14.52
CA MET A 24 11.62 -22.58 14.64
C MET A 24 12.91 -22.06 15.27
N ILE A 25 13.83 -21.58 14.43
CA ILE A 25 15.06 -20.94 14.89
C ILE A 25 14.59 -19.71 15.66
N ASN A 26 14.79 -19.73 16.96
CA ASN A 26 14.50 -18.58 17.82
C ASN A 26 15.45 -17.45 17.42
N ILE A 27 14.97 -16.57 16.54
CA ILE A 27 15.77 -15.50 15.94
C ILE A 27 16.05 -14.46 17.02
N ASN A 28 17.33 -14.29 17.34
CA ASN A 28 17.79 -13.33 18.35
C ASN A 28 18.90 -12.42 17.78
N GLN A 29 19.32 -11.42 18.54
CA GLN A 29 20.35 -10.48 18.12
C GLN A 29 21.69 -11.16 17.81
N GLN A 30 22.01 -12.31 18.41
CA GLN A 30 23.23 -13.07 18.12
C GLN A 30 23.19 -13.62 16.69
N VAL A 31 22.09 -14.21 16.28
CA VAL A 31 21.93 -14.75 14.91
C VAL A 31 22.09 -13.64 13.85
N ILE A 32 21.59 -12.43 14.13
CA ILE A 32 21.77 -11.26 13.23
C ILE A 32 23.24 -10.84 13.21
N ALA A 33 23.89 -10.78 14.37
CA ALA A 33 25.29 -10.42 14.52
C ALA A 33 26.21 -11.37 13.74
N ASP A 34 25.99 -12.68 13.87
CA ASP A 34 26.79 -13.73 13.21
C ASP A 34 26.64 -13.65 11.68
N ARG A 35 25.41 -13.43 11.18
CA ARG A 35 25.19 -13.30 9.72
C ARG A 35 25.81 -12.05 9.11
N LEU A 36 25.86 -10.96 9.84
CA LEU A 36 26.46 -9.70 9.39
C LEU A 36 27.96 -9.59 9.74
N LYS A 37 28.53 -10.58 10.45
CA LYS A 37 29.90 -10.59 10.95
C LYS A 37 30.25 -9.34 11.76
N ILE A 38 29.32 -8.93 12.64
CA ILE A 38 29.47 -7.81 13.57
C ILE A 38 29.20 -8.26 14.99
N SER A 39 29.56 -7.45 15.99
CA SER A 39 29.31 -7.82 17.38
C SER A 39 27.81 -7.73 17.73
N ARG A 40 27.33 -8.58 18.66
CA ARG A 40 26.00 -8.47 19.24
C ARG A 40 25.76 -7.10 19.87
N ALA A 41 26.78 -6.49 20.45
CA ALA A 41 26.72 -5.14 21.01
C ALA A 41 26.43 -4.10 19.91
N THR A 42 27.03 -4.26 18.72
CA THR A 42 26.75 -3.40 17.56
C THR A 42 25.29 -3.55 17.11
N VAL A 43 24.79 -4.79 17.02
CA VAL A 43 23.38 -5.06 16.71
C VAL A 43 22.45 -4.41 17.75
N SER A 44 22.72 -4.59 19.04
CA SER A 44 21.94 -3.98 20.12
C SER A 44 21.95 -2.44 20.03
N ARG A 45 23.11 -1.83 19.74
CA ARG A 45 23.23 -0.38 19.58
C ARG A 45 22.49 0.14 18.33
N CYS A 46 22.37 -0.66 17.27
CA CYS A 46 21.50 -0.31 16.14
C CYS A 46 20.05 -0.19 16.59
N PHE A 47 19.55 -1.14 17.39
CA PHE A 47 18.17 -1.16 17.88
C PHE A 47 17.87 -0.07 18.92
N THR A 48 18.87 0.34 19.69
CA THR A 48 18.72 1.45 20.66
C THR A 48 19.06 2.82 20.07
N ASN A 49 19.21 2.91 18.74
CA ASN A 49 19.54 4.14 18.02
C ASN A 49 20.77 4.91 18.56
N HIS A 50 21.82 4.17 18.93
CA HIS A 50 23.02 4.78 19.48
C HIS A 50 23.72 5.67 18.45
N PRO A 51 24.09 6.94 18.81
CA PRO A 51 24.62 7.92 17.85
C PRO A 51 25.96 7.52 17.21
N GLY A 52 26.73 6.65 17.83
CA GLY A 52 28.02 6.15 17.33
C GLY A 52 27.94 5.01 16.31
N ILE A 53 26.74 4.65 15.83
CA ILE A 53 26.59 3.60 14.81
C ILE A 53 26.42 4.24 13.43
N ASN A 54 27.27 3.76 12.48
CA ASN A 54 27.18 4.19 11.09
C ASN A 54 25.78 3.85 10.49
N PRO A 55 25.09 4.82 9.85
CA PRO A 55 23.78 4.63 9.26
C PRO A 55 23.69 3.44 8.29
N LYS A 56 24.73 3.21 7.46
CA LYS A 56 24.77 2.08 6.52
C LYS A 56 24.80 0.74 7.27
N THR A 57 25.51 0.66 8.39
CA THR A 57 25.54 -0.55 9.23
C THR A 57 24.16 -0.77 9.86
N ARG A 58 23.52 0.29 10.36
CA ARG A 58 22.17 0.25 10.91
C ARG A 58 21.16 -0.26 9.88
N ALA A 59 21.18 0.28 8.67
CA ALA A 59 20.30 -0.15 7.60
C ALA A 59 20.46 -1.64 7.26
N LYS A 60 21.71 -2.16 7.22
CA LYS A 60 21.97 -3.59 6.99
C LYS A 60 21.43 -4.47 8.12
N VAL A 61 21.58 -4.05 9.38
CA VAL A 61 21.03 -4.77 10.54
C VAL A 61 19.51 -4.83 10.46
N PHE A 62 18.86 -3.71 10.14
CA PHE A 62 17.40 -3.64 10.07
C PHE A 62 16.84 -4.44 8.90
N ALA A 63 17.45 -4.36 7.72
CA ALA A 63 17.06 -5.15 6.56
C ALA A 63 17.13 -6.67 6.83
N LEU A 64 18.21 -7.12 7.49
CA LEU A 64 18.36 -8.52 7.83
C LEU A 64 17.38 -8.96 8.93
N ALA A 65 17.19 -8.14 9.95
CA ALA A 65 16.25 -8.40 11.04
C ALA A 65 14.81 -8.54 10.50
N SER A 66 14.39 -7.62 9.62
CA SER A 66 13.10 -7.68 8.97
C SER A 66 12.94 -8.91 8.09
N LYS A 67 13.96 -9.22 7.24
CA LYS A 67 13.96 -10.42 6.40
C LYS A 67 13.84 -11.71 7.20
N MET A 68 14.35 -11.71 8.42
CA MET A 68 14.29 -12.86 9.33
C MET A 68 13.04 -12.86 10.23
N GLY A 69 12.19 -11.85 10.16
CA GLY A 69 11.04 -11.71 11.05
C GLY A 69 11.42 -11.42 12.51
N TYR A 70 12.60 -10.86 12.76
CA TYR A 70 13.04 -10.50 14.10
C TYR A 70 12.36 -9.21 14.55
N THR A 71 11.63 -9.27 15.67
CA THR A 71 11.02 -8.11 16.33
C THR A 71 11.74 -7.83 17.65
N HIS A 72 12.26 -6.60 17.80
CA HIS A 72 12.91 -6.17 19.02
C HIS A 72 11.91 -5.52 19.97
N PHE A 73 11.45 -6.29 20.96
CA PHE A 73 10.70 -5.74 22.08
C PHE A 73 11.62 -5.63 23.30
N GLU A 74 11.85 -4.43 23.80
CA GLU A 74 12.43 -4.30 25.15
C GLU A 74 11.48 -4.96 26.15
N LYS A 75 11.93 -6.03 26.80
CA LYS A 75 11.19 -6.64 27.90
C LYS A 75 11.01 -5.56 28.98
N ARG A 76 9.80 -5.03 29.13
CA ARG A 76 9.43 -4.32 30.34
C ARG A 76 9.50 -5.34 31.48
N ALA A 77 10.30 -5.04 32.54
CA ALA A 77 10.15 -5.74 33.80
C ALA A 77 8.68 -5.66 34.25
N PRO A 78 8.10 -6.75 34.79
CA PRO A 78 6.72 -6.69 35.31
C PRO A 78 6.72 -5.65 36.43
N VAL A 79 6.10 -4.51 36.16
CA VAL A 79 5.82 -3.51 37.19
C VAL A 79 4.74 -4.12 38.06
N GLY A 80 5.09 -4.33 39.33
CA GLY A 80 4.19 -4.84 40.36
C GLY A 80 2.85 -4.12 40.30
N ALA A 81 1.77 -4.88 40.42
CA ALA A 81 0.38 -4.43 40.36
C ALA A 81 0.11 -3.38 41.46
N SER A 82 0.33 -2.12 41.13
CA SER A 82 -0.20 -0.97 41.85
C SER A 82 -1.19 -0.28 40.91
N ARG A 83 -2.44 -0.19 41.33
CA ARG A 83 -3.51 0.61 40.68
C ARG A 83 -3.11 2.09 40.71
N LYS A 84 -2.16 2.52 39.88
CA LYS A 84 -1.92 3.93 39.55
C LYS A 84 -2.37 4.10 38.09
N SER A 85 -3.08 5.16 37.80
CA SER A 85 -3.75 5.55 36.57
C SER A 85 -3.12 4.89 35.32
N ALA A 86 -3.91 4.06 34.63
CA ALA A 86 -3.45 3.41 33.40
C ALA A 86 -2.93 4.49 32.44
N ARG A 87 -1.62 4.46 32.14
CA ARG A 87 -1.01 5.38 31.20
C ARG A 87 -1.74 5.24 29.87
N SER A 88 -2.30 6.34 29.36
CA SER A 88 -2.90 6.39 28.03
C SER A 88 -1.87 5.93 26.99
N LEU A 89 -2.27 5.03 26.10
CA LEU A 89 -1.45 4.59 24.98
C LEU A 89 -1.21 5.76 24.02
N VAL A 90 -0.07 5.76 23.36
CA VAL A 90 0.29 6.77 22.36
C VAL A 90 0.62 6.08 21.04
N PHE A 91 -0.12 6.40 19.99
CA PHE A 91 0.17 5.97 18.63
C PHE A 91 0.93 7.08 17.89
N GLY A 92 2.13 6.76 17.38
CA GLY A 92 2.81 7.58 16.40
C GLY A 92 2.11 7.39 15.04
N VAL A 93 1.65 8.48 14.44
CA VAL A 93 1.03 8.47 13.12
C VAL A 93 1.95 9.24 12.18
N LEU A 94 2.59 8.53 11.26
CA LEU A 94 3.50 9.13 10.29
C LEU A 94 2.81 9.18 8.93
N VAL A 95 2.69 10.39 8.36
CA VAL A 95 2.07 10.64 7.06
C VAL A 95 3.15 11.09 6.09
N CYS A 96 3.40 10.28 5.05
CA CYS A 96 4.36 10.62 4.00
C CYS A 96 3.72 11.50 2.94
N VAL A 97 3.75 12.81 3.15
CA VAL A 97 3.21 13.77 2.19
C VAL A 97 3.77 15.15 2.46
N ASP A 98 3.89 15.96 1.42
CA ASP A 98 4.16 17.37 1.58
C ASP A 98 2.89 18.10 2.04
N LEU A 99 2.98 18.90 3.12
CA LEU A 99 1.81 19.59 3.69
C LEU A 99 1.01 20.41 2.68
N PRO A 100 1.64 21.21 1.77
CA PRO A 100 0.90 21.92 0.72
C PRO A 100 0.07 20.99 -0.18
N ASN A 101 0.56 19.77 -0.44
CA ASN A 101 -0.15 18.78 -1.22
C ASN A 101 -1.23 18.06 -0.39
N PHE A 102 -1.03 17.92 0.93
CA PHE A 102 -2.04 17.35 1.83
C PHE A 102 -3.26 18.26 1.98
N ASP A 103 -3.04 19.56 2.09
CA ASP A 103 -4.10 20.55 2.23
C ASP A 103 -4.74 20.99 0.90
N ASN A 104 -4.22 20.48 -0.24
CA ASN A 104 -4.78 20.77 -1.55
C ASN A 104 -6.14 20.08 -1.71
N THR A 105 -7.20 20.87 -1.42
CA THR A 105 -8.60 20.42 -1.42
C THR A 105 -9.22 20.32 -2.82
N ALA A 106 -8.47 20.61 -3.89
CA ALA A 106 -9.01 20.58 -5.26
C ALA A 106 -9.62 19.22 -5.63
N TYR A 107 -9.08 18.14 -5.06
CA TYR A 107 -9.51 16.77 -5.32
C TYR A 107 -10.01 16.01 -4.08
N GLY A 108 -10.31 16.71 -2.98
CA GLY A 108 -10.58 16.06 -1.70
C GLY A 108 -9.29 15.56 -1.02
N ASN A 109 -9.43 14.99 0.16
CA ASN A 109 -8.27 14.57 0.95
C ASN A 109 -8.47 13.17 1.57
N PRO A 110 -8.12 12.08 0.85
CA PRO A 110 -8.18 10.73 1.39
C PRO A 110 -7.42 10.55 2.71
N GLY A 111 -6.29 11.25 2.88
CA GLY A 111 -5.51 11.24 4.11
C GLY A 111 -6.28 11.80 5.30
N GLN A 112 -7.12 12.81 5.09
CA GLN A 112 -7.98 13.37 6.14
C GLN A 112 -9.03 12.35 6.60
N ASP A 113 -9.64 11.60 5.69
CA ASP A 113 -10.61 10.57 6.04
C ASP A 113 -9.97 9.42 6.81
N LEU A 114 -8.74 9.01 6.43
CA LEU A 114 -7.95 8.06 7.21
C LEU A 114 -7.71 8.58 8.63
N LEU A 115 -7.27 9.84 8.78
CA LEU A 115 -7.03 10.46 10.08
C LEU A 115 -8.30 10.61 10.91
N ASN A 116 -9.44 10.90 10.29
CA ASN A 116 -10.74 10.96 10.96
C ASN A 116 -11.09 9.58 11.56
N GLY A 117 -10.95 8.50 10.78
CA GLY A 117 -11.17 7.14 11.26
C GLY A 117 -10.24 6.73 12.40
N LEU A 118 -8.95 7.06 12.30
CA LEU A 118 -7.99 6.86 13.40
C LEU A 118 -8.42 7.61 14.66
N SER A 119 -8.83 8.88 14.51
CA SER A 119 -9.23 9.74 15.63
C SER A 119 -10.48 9.23 16.32
N ASP A 120 -11.44 8.69 15.59
CA ASP A 120 -12.68 8.15 16.17
C ASP A 120 -12.39 6.93 17.06
N LEU A 121 -11.55 5.99 16.61
CA LEU A 121 -11.15 4.87 17.44
C LEU A 121 -10.30 5.34 18.62
N ALA A 122 -9.31 6.21 18.39
CA ALA A 122 -8.43 6.70 19.44
C ALA A 122 -9.22 7.36 20.58
N ARG A 123 -10.24 8.15 20.24
CA ARG A 123 -11.14 8.78 21.21
C ARG A 123 -11.91 7.72 22.02
N SER A 124 -12.45 6.71 21.36
CA SER A 124 -13.23 5.65 22.02
C SER A 124 -12.39 4.76 22.95
N GLN A 125 -11.10 4.61 22.66
CA GLN A 125 -10.17 3.77 23.42
C GLN A 125 -9.23 4.58 24.33
N HIS A 126 -9.44 5.89 24.48
CA HIS A 126 -8.57 6.78 25.26
C HIS A 126 -7.08 6.71 24.85
N VAL A 127 -6.84 6.57 23.55
CA VAL A 127 -5.50 6.57 22.92
C VAL A 127 -5.16 7.98 22.48
N ARG A 128 -3.92 8.42 22.71
CA ARG A 128 -3.41 9.67 22.17
C ARG A 128 -2.76 9.42 20.81
N LEU A 129 -3.07 10.23 19.81
CA LEU A 129 -2.38 10.26 18.53
C LEU A 129 -1.27 11.31 18.56
N ASP A 130 -0.07 10.93 18.10
CA ASP A 130 1.08 11.80 17.89
C ASP A 130 1.36 11.84 16.38
N LEU A 131 0.86 12.93 15.72
CA LEU A 131 0.81 13.04 14.27
C LEU A 131 2.02 13.78 13.72
N HIS A 132 2.70 13.20 12.74
CA HIS A 132 3.85 13.75 12.06
C HIS A 132 3.68 13.65 10.54
N PHE A 133 3.81 14.79 9.87
CA PHE A 133 3.92 14.85 8.41
C PHE A 133 5.39 14.81 8.03
N VAL A 134 5.76 13.92 7.13
CA VAL A 134 7.14 13.73 6.68
C VAL A 134 7.17 13.84 5.16
N ARG A 135 8.00 14.76 4.64
CA ARG A 135 8.13 14.91 3.20
C ARG A 135 8.85 13.72 2.59
N PRO A 136 8.48 13.29 1.36
CA PRO A 136 9.12 12.17 0.69
C PRO A 136 10.65 12.29 0.61
N GLU A 137 11.18 13.48 0.35
CA GLU A 137 12.61 13.75 0.27
C GLU A 137 13.34 13.65 1.62
N ASP A 138 12.63 13.82 2.73
CA ASP A 138 13.17 13.70 4.09
C ASP A 138 13.10 12.26 4.64
N LEU A 139 12.52 11.33 3.88
CA LEU A 139 12.29 9.95 4.31
C LEU A 139 13.52 9.06 4.08
N HIS A 140 14.62 9.38 4.73
CA HIS A 140 15.78 8.50 4.80
C HIS A 140 16.36 8.49 6.21
N LEU A 141 17.01 7.38 6.58
CA LEU A 141 17.49 7.15 7.96
C LEU A 141 18.49 8.20 8.45
N GLU A 142 19.13 8.91 7.54
CA GLU A 142 20.13 9.95 7.82
C GLU A 142 19.53 11.35 7.89
N SER A 143 18.23 11.51 7.54
CA SER A 143 17.57 12.79 7.55
C SER A 143 17.48 13.40 8.94
N PRO A 144 17.91 14.66 9.16
CA PRO A 144 17.70 15.34 10.42
C PRO A 144 16.21 15.47 10.81
N SER A 145 15.33 15.59 9.85
CA SER A 145 13.87 15.64 10.07
C SER A 145 13.35 14.33 10.61
N TYR A 146 13.68 13.21 9.97
CA TYR A 146 13.33 11.87 10.44
C TYR A 146 13.97 11.56 11.81
N ALA A 147 15.25 11.92 11.97
CA ALA A 147 15.95 11.73 13.24
C ALA A 147 15.30 12.51 14.40
N ARG A 148 14.80 13.72 14.18
CA ARG A 148 14.06 14.48 15.22
C ARG A 148 12.77 13.79 15.65
N ILE A 149 12.05 13.21 14.72
CA ILE A 149 10.81 12.46 15.01
C ILE A 149 11.10 11.19 15.79
N THR A 150 12.19 10.47 15.45
CA THR A 150 12.51 9.15 16.02
C THR A 150 13.56 9.18 17.12
N ALA A 151 14.32 10.27 17.29
CA ALA A 151 15.45 10.38 18.23
C ALA A 151 15.05 10.73 19.66
N SER A 152 13.77 10.83 19.99
CA SER A 152 13.38 11.02 21.38
C SER A 152 13.94 9.87 22.21
N ARG A 153 14.85 10.22 23.15
CA ARG A 153 15.48 9.27 24.07
C ARG A 153 14.47 8.57 24.99
N ARG A 154 13.24 9.06 25.02
CA ARG A 154 12.12 8.43 25.72
C ARG A 154 11.23 7.80 24.66
N ARG A 155 11.02 6.50 24.77
CA ARG A 155 10.04 5.78 23.96
C ARG A 155 8.68 6.46 24.11
N ILE A 156 8.31 7.27 23.12
CA ILE A 156 7.12 8.12 23.17
C ILE A 156 5.91 7.29 22.74
N TRP A 157 6.07 6.41 21.73
CA TRP A 157 5.00 5.66 21.12
C TRP A 157 4.91 4.24 21.65
N ASP A 158 3.70 3.74 21.78
CA ASP A 158 3.42 2.33 22.06
C ASP A 158 3.29 1.52 20.75
N GLY A 159 3.00 2.19 19.62
CA GLY A 159 2.98 1.63 18.28
C GLY A 159 2.94 2.72 17.22
N VAL A 160 3.08 2.35 15.93
CA VAL A 160 3.18 3.28 14.80
C VAL A 160 2.20 2.91 13.69
N ILE A 161 1.55 3.92 13.14
CA ILE A 161 0.74 3.85 11.92
C ILE A 161 1.47 4.61 10.82
N LEU A 162 1.59 3.98 9.65
CA LEU A 162 2.15 4.58 8.45
C LEU A 162 1.03 4.86 7.46
N ILE A 163 0.95 6.08 6.98
CA ILE A 163 0.02 6.51 5.93
C ILE A 163 0.83 6.94 4.71
N TYR A 164 0.52 6.37 3.54
CA TYR A 164 1.22 6.52 2.28
C TYR A 164 2.60 5.84 2.22
N PRO A 165 3.24 5.79 1.05
CA PRO A 165 4.48 5.03 0.87
C PRO A 165 5.66 5.58 1.66
N PHE A 166 6.33 4.71 2.40
CA PHE A 166 7.61 4.95 3.06
C PHE A 166 8.70 4.11 2.42
N PRO A 167 9.96 4.57 2.36
CA PRO A 167 11.08 3.74 1.95
C PRO A 167 11.21 2.50 2.84
N ARG A 168 11.53 1.37 2.23
CA ARG A 168 11.60 0.09 2.92
C ARG A 168 12.56 0.12 4.13
N SER A 169 13.68 0.81 4.03
CA SER A 169 14.63 0.95 5.13
C SER A 169 14.05 1.63 6.38
N VAL A 170 13.18 2.63 6.16
CA VAL A 170 12.47 3.33 7.24
C VAL A 170 11.43 2.41 7.88
N VAL A 171 10.67 1.67 7.07
CA VAL A 171 9.69 0.70 7.56
C VAL A 171 10.37 -0.39 8.40
N ASP A 172 11.47 -0.95 7.90
CA ASP A 172 12.23 -1.99 8.61
C ASP A 172 12.79 -1.48 9.96
N GLU A 173 13.26 -0.22 10.01
CA GLU A 173 13.69 0.39 11.27
C GLU A 173 12.54 0.52 12.28
N LEU A 174 11.39 1.01 11.81
CA LEU A 174 10.22 1.20 12.68
C LEU A 174 9.68 -0.13 13.19
N MET A 175 9.59 -1.16 12.34
CA MET A 175 9.12 -2.50 12.72
C MET A 175 9.99 -3.16 13.80
N ILE A 176 11.28 -2.82 13.86
CA ILE A 176 12.17 -3.32 14.89
C ILE A 176 11.88 -2.69 16.25
N LYS A 177 11.45 -1.43 16.25
CA LYS A 177 11.24 -0.63 17.46
C LYS A 177 9.81 -0.72 18.00
N TYR A 178 8.84 -0.84 17.11
CA TYR A 178 7.42 -0.70 17.42
C TYR A 178 6.58 -1.78 16.75
N PRO A 179 5.40 -2.12 17.27
CA PRO A 179 4.30 -2.65 16.48
C PRO A 179 3.93 -1.62 15.39
N VAL A 180 3.86 -2.04 14.13
CA VAL A 180 3.59 -1.15 13.00
C VAL A 180 2.40 -1.66 12.20
N VAL A 181 1.54 -0.75 11.79
CA VAL A 181 0.46 -0.98 10.82
C VAL A 181 0.59 0.03 9.69
N SER A 182 0.59 -0.45 8.46
CA SER A 182 0.53 0.38 7.26
C SER A 182 -0.90 0.55 6.79
N LEU A 183 -1.28 1.75 6.36
CA LEU A 183 -2.56 2.02 5.73
C LEU A 183 -2.35 2.32 4.25
N VAL A 184 -3.17 1.71 3.40
CA VAL A 184 -3.25 1.85 1.94
C VAL A 184 -1.96 1.51 1.19
N VAL A 185 -0.96 0.95 1.88
CA VAL A 185 0.31 0.53 1.25
C VAL A 185 0.74 -0.84 1.78
N GLN A 186 0.81 -1.80 0.88
CA GLN A 186 1.33 -3.13 1.17
C GLN A 186 2.80 -3.20 0.76
N TYR A 187 3.65 -3.70 1.64
CA TYR A 187 5.08 -3.85 1.39
C TYR A 187 5.42 -5.31 1.07
N ALA A 188 5.77 -5.58 -0.18
CA ALA A 188 6.14 -6.93 -0.62
C ALA A 188 7.31 -7.48 0.20
N GLY A 189 7.20 -8.73 0.68
CA GLY A 189 8.23 -9.40 1.47
C GLY A 189 8.47 -8.80 2.87
N ALA A 190 7.58 -7.91 3.38
CA ALA A 190 7.60 -7.47 4.77
C ALA A 190 6.55 -8.24 5.59
N ALA A 191 6.94 -8.69 6.77
CA ALA A 191 6.01 -9.24 7.77
C ALA A 191 5.29 -8.08 8.50
N LEU A 192 4.65 -7.19 7.73
CA LEU A 192 3.99 -5.98 8.20
C LEU A 192 2.47 -6.13 8.15
N ASN A 193 1.80 -5.68 9.20
CA ASN A 193 0.34 -5.57 9.18
C ASN A 193 -0.07 -4.42 8.25
N CYS A 194 -1.06 -4.68 7.39
CA CYS A 194 -1.58 -3.68 6.49
C CYS A 194 -3.11 -3.70 6.48
N VAL A 195 -3.71 -2.52 6.39
CA VAL A 195 -5.13 -2.36 6.08
C VAL A 195 -5.25 -1.55 4.80
N ASP A 196 -5.87 -2.13 3.80
CA ASP A 196 -5.96 -1.57 2.45
C ASP A 196 -7.33 -1.90 1.82
N VAL A 197 -7.58 -1.42 0.62
CA VAL A 197 -8.73 -1.79 -0.18
C VAL A 197 -8.42 -3.03 -1.03
N ASP A 198 -9.44 -3.81 -1.35
CA ASP A 198 -9.32 -4.89 -2.34
C ASP A 198 -9.26 -4.31 -3.77
N HIS A 199 -8.03 -4.07 -4.24
CA HIS A 199 -7.79 -3.53 -5.58
C HIS A 199 -8.32 -4.43 -6.68
N HIS A 200 -8.25 -5.77 -6.52
CA HIS A 200 -8.73 -6.72 -7.53
C HIS A 200 -10.24 -6.64 -7.70
N ARG A 201 -10.98 -6.65 -6.60
CA ARG A 201 -12.45 -6.49 -6.66
C ARG A 201 -12.84 -5.13 -7.19
N GLY A 202 -12.17 -4.06 -6.77
CA GLY A 202 -12.47 -2.71 -7.22
C GLY A 202 -12.26 -2.54 -8.73
N VAL A 203 -11.10 -2.90 -9.24
CA VAL A 203 -10.81 -2.83 -10.69
C VAL A 203 -11.72 -3.77 -11.47
N GLY A 204 -12.01 -4.97 -10.94
CA GLY A 204 -12.96 -5.90 -11.54
C GLY A 204 -14.34 -5.26 -11.73
N LYS A 205 -14.90 -4.61 -10.70
CA LYS A 205 -16.18 -3.90 -10.77
C LYS A 205 -16.18 -2.80 -11.87
N LEU A 206 -15.09 -2.03 -11.99
CA LEU A 206 -14.97 -0.99 -13.03
C LEU A 206 -14.92 -1.57 -14.44
N ILE A 207 -14.12 -2.61 -14.65
CA ILE A 207 -13.99 -3.23 -15.97
C ILE A 207 -15.31 -3.91 -16.37
N ASP A 208 -16.00 -4.58 -15.42
CA ASP A 208 -17.30 -5.18 -15.65
C ASP A 208 -18.34 -4.11 -16.06
N TYR A 209 -18.29 -2.96 -15.40
CA TYR A 209 -19.14 -1.84 -15.74
C TYR A 209 -18.85 -1.31 -17.14
N LEU A 210 -17.59 -1.06 -17.50
CA LEU A 210 -17.17 -0.66 -18.83
C LEU A 210 -17.56 -1.70 -19.89
N TYR A 211 -17.35 -2.99 -19.60
CA TYR A 211 -17.72 -4.10 -20.48
C TYR A 211 -19.23 -4.15 -20.71
N SER A 212 -20.04 -3.97 -19.66
CA SER A 212 -21.51 -3.94 -19.75
C SER A 212 -22.03 -2.76 -20.59
N ARG A 213 -21.26 -1.67 -20.66
CA ARG A 213 -21.55 -0.50 -21.51
C ARG A 213 -21.10 -0.68 -22.96
N GLY A 214 -20.48 -1.81 -23.30
CA GLY A 214 -20.09 -2.15 -24.68
C GLY A 214 -18.60 -1.93 -24.98
N HIS A 215 -17.81 -1.42 -24.05
CA HIS A 215 -16.36 -1.26 -24.27
C HIS A 215 -15.67 -2.61 -24.41
N ARG A 216 -14.81 -2.73 -25.43
CA ARG A 216 -14.03 -3.95 -25.72
C ARG A 216 -12.53 -3.70 -25.80
N ARG A 217 -12.13 -2.45 -25.98
CA ARG A 217 -10.75 -2.02 -25.94
C ARG A 217 -10.61 -0.92 -24.89
N ILE A 218 -10.13 -1.31 -23.71
CA ILE A 218 -10.00 -0.48 -22.52
C ILE A 218 -8.51 -0.30 -22.26
N GLY A 219 -8.04 0.93 -22.16
CA GLY A 219 -6.65 1.22 -21.78
C GLY A 219 -6.47 1.39 -20.27
N PHE A 220 -5.25 1.25 -19.82
CA PHE A 220 -4.85 1.53 -18.43
C PHE A 220 -3.94 2.75 -18.37
N PHE A 221 -4.27 3.73 -17.53
CA PHE A 221 -3.56 4.99 -17.42
C PHE A 221 -3.09 5.25 -15.98
N THR A 222 -1.80 5.56 -15.81
CA THR A 222 -1.26 6.05 -14.54
C THR A 222 -0.16 7.08 -14.76
N TRP A 223 0.20 7.80 -13.70
CA TRP A 223 1.36 8.68 -13.71
C TRP A 223 2.61 7.93 -13.26
N HIS A 224 3.75 8.45 -13.69
CA HIS A 224 5.02 8.07 -13.08
C HIS A 224 5.16 8.78 -11.73
N TYR A 225 5.52 8.03 -10.68
CA TYR A 225 5.75 8.55 -9.34
C TYR A 225 7.21 8.33 -8.94
N PRO A 226 7.88 9.34 -8.34
CA PRO A 226 9.27 9.20 -7.88
C PRO A 226 9.41 8.22 -6.71
N VAL A 227 8.33 7.95 -5.96
CA VAL A 227 8.26 6.92 -4.92
C VAL A 227 7.42 5.76 -5.44
N ASP A 228 7.84 4.54 -5.13
CA ASP A 228 7.14 3.33 -5.58
C ASP A 228 5.66 3.33 -5.18
N ALA A 229 4.80 3.63 -6.14
CA ALA A 229 3.35 3.59 -6.02
C ALA A 229 2.83 2.15 -6.19
N GLY A 230 3.16 1.25 -5.27
CA GLY A 230 2.79 -0.17 -5.34
C GLY A 230 1.29 -0.41 -5.54
N TRP A 231 0.42 0.53 -5.12
CA TRP A 231 -1.02 0.49 -5.38
C TRP A 231 -1.36 0.59 -6.88
N SER A 232 -0.62 1.39 -7.65
CA SER A 232 -0.83 1.51 -9.10
C SER A 232 -0.54 0.19 -9.80
N ARG A 233 0.57 -0.49 -9.46
CA ARG A 233 0.90 -1.82 -9.99
C ARG A 233 -0.13 -2.88 -9.60
N ARG A 234 -0.67 -2.85 -8.37
CA ARG A 234 -1.76 -3.77 -7.97
C ARG A 234 -3.01 -3.57 -8.80
N ARG A 235 -3.39 -2.31 -9.04
CA ARG A 235 -4.53 -1.97 -9.92
C ARG A 235 -4.27 -2.42 -11.36
N PHE A 236 -3.03 -2.31 -11.83
CA PHE A 236 -2.64 -2.85 -13.14
C PHE A 236 -2.71 -4.37 -13.19
N CYS A 237 -2.21 -5.09 -12.19
CA CYS A 237 -2.33 -6.55 -12.14
C CYS A 237 -3.80 -6.99 -12.15
N ALA A 238 -4.66 -6.32 -11.40
CA ALA A 238 -6.09 -6.55 -11.39
C ALA A 238 -6.76 -6.26 -12.74
N TYR A 239 -6.30 -5.20 -13.43
CA TYR A 239 -6.73 -4.89 -14.80
C TYR A 239 -6.36 -6.04 -15.75
N VAL A 240 -5.11 -6.50 -15.74
CA VAL A 240 -4.65 -7.62 -16.58
C VAL A 240 -5.49 -8.87 -16.33
N GLU A 241 -5.68 -9.23 -15.06
CA GLU A 241 -6.50 -10.38 -14.67
C GLU A 241 -7.92 -10.27 -15.24
N ARG A 242 -8.59 -9.12 -15.05
CA ARG A 242 -9.99 -8.98 -15.48
C ARG A 242 -10.15 -8.88 -16.99
N ILE A 243 -9.28 -8.14 -17.68
CA ILE A 243 -9.26 -8.07 -19.16
C ILE A 243 -9.09 -9.47 -19.76
N THR A 244 -8.15 -10.26 -19.22
CA THR A 244 -7.89 -11.62 -19.68
C THR A 244 -9.08 -12.56 -19.40
N ALA A 245 -9.67 -12.47 -18.21
CA ALA A 245 -10.83 -13.28 -17.84
C ALA A 245 -12.06 -13.03 -18.72
N LEU A 246 -12.20 -11.80 -19.25
CA LEU A 246 -13.28 -11.45 -20.19
C LEU A 246 -12.93 -11.73 -21.66
N GLY A 247 -11.75 -12.26 -21.96
CA GLY A 247 -11.27 -12.47 -23.33
C GLY A 247 -11.06 -11.17 -24.13
N LEU A 248 -10.87 -10.05 -23.44
CA LEU A 248 -10.58 -8.76 -24.06
C LEU A 248 -9.11 -8.67 -24.49
N PRO A 249 -8.78 -7.86 -25.52
CA PRO A 249 -7.41 -7.71 -25.98
C PRO A 249 -6.57 -6.97 -24.94
N LEU A 250 -5.56 -7.63 -24.38
CA LEU A 250 -4.52 -6.99 -23.59
C LEU A 250 -3.40 -6.51 -24.53
N ARG A 251 -3.28 -5.19 -24.67
CA ARG A 251 -2.26 -4.55 -25.52
C ARG A 251 -1.40 -3.64 -24.67
N MET A 252 -0.11 -3.92 -24.61
CA MET A 252 0.81 -3.12 -23.78
C MET A 252 0.99 -1.70 -24.28
N GLU A 253 0.75 -1.43 -25.56
CA GLU A 253 0.70 -0.07 -26.10
C GLU A 253 -0.48 0.76 -25.55
N ASP A 254 -1.55 0.13 -25.05
CA ASP A 254 -2.70 0.77 -24.39
C ASP A 254 -2.50 0.89 -22.86
N VAL A 255 -1.29 0.59 -22.36
CA VAL A 255 -0.89 0.73 -20.95
C VAL A 255 0.13 1.86 -20.85
N ILE A 256 -0.09 2.81 -19.96
CA ILE A 256 0.73 4.02 -19.84
C ILE A 256 1.36 4.11 -18.45
N ASN A 257 2.68 4.33 -18.40
CA ASN A 257 3.48 4.54 -17.19
C ASN A 257 3.52 3.36 -16.18
N ILE A 258 3.39 2.14 -16.65
CA ILE A 258 3.59 0.93 -15.81
C ILE A 258 4.99 0.35 -15.98
N SER A 259 5.55 0.41 -17.20
CA SER A 259 6.92 -0.04 -17.41
C SER A 259 7.91 0.84 -16.64
N PRO A 260 8.91 0.26 -15.96
CA PRO A 260 9.97 1.04 -15.31
C PRO A 260 10.73 1.97 -16.27
N ASP A 261 10.80 1.59 -17.55
CA ASP A 261 11.49 2.35 -18.60
C ASP A 261 10.62 3.47 -19.19
N GLU A 262 9.35 3.53 -18.82
CA GLU A 262 8.40 4.52 -19.31
C GLU A 262 8.08 5.55 -18.21
N ALA A 263 8.91 6.58 -18.10
CA ALA A 263 8.71 7.67 -17.14
C ALA A 263 8.17 8.93 -17.84
N LEU A 264 6.98 8.81 -18.45
CA LEU A 264 6.35 9.95 -19.12
C LEU A 264 5.85 10.98 -18.10
N SER A 265 6.01 12.26 -18.42
CA SER A 265 5.33 13.34 -17.70
C SER A 265 3.80 13.20 -17.83
N ALA A 266 3.04 13.87 -16.96
CA ALA A 266 1.57 13.84 -17.02
C ALA A 266 1.04 14.31 -18.37
N GLU A 267 1.67 15.32 -18.99
CA GLU A 267 1.31 15.84 -20.32
C GLU A 267 1.63 14.81 -21.41
N ALA A 268 2.85 14.26 -21.43
CA ALA A 268 3.25 13.25 -22.42
C ALA A 268 2.42 11.98 -22.32
N ALA A 269 2.05 11.56 -21.11
CA ALA A 269 1.14 10.44 -20.87
C ALA A 269 -0.26 10.72 -21.44
N SER A 270 -0.79 11.94 -21.27
CA SER A 270 -2.09 12.34 -21.81
C SER A 270 -2.10 12.43 -23.35
N GLU A 271 -0.99 12.93 -23.96
CA GLU A 271 -0.84 12.93 -25.44
C GLU A 271 -0.75 11.49 -25.97
N LYS A 272 -0.07 10.58 -25.28
CA LYS A 272 -0.07 9.16 -25.64
C LYS A 272 -1.47 8.57 -25.53
N ALA A 273 -2.23 8.87 -24.47
CA ALA A 273 -3.62 8.42 -24.33
C ALA A 273 -4.49 8.91 -25.48
N LEU A 274 -4.33 10.16 -25.93
CA LEU A 274 -5.02 10.71 -27.08
C LEU A 274 -4.67 9.96 -28.38
N SER A 275 -3.39 9.65 -28.61
CA SER A 275 -2.97 8.85 -29.76
C SER A 275 -3.63 7.46 -29.75
N ARG A 276 -3.64 6.79 -28.60
CA ARG A 276 -4.24 5.45 -28.49
C ARG A 276 -5.77 5.47 -28.65
N MET A 277 -6.44 6.56 -28.24
CA MET A 277 -7.86 6.78 -28.55
C MET A 277 -8.09 6.77 -30.05
N LYS A 278 -7.29 7.52 -30.83
CA LYS A 278 -7.38 7.54 -32.31
C LYS A 278 -7.14 6.16 -32.93
N ASP A 279 -6.37 5.32 -32.27
CA ASP A 279 -6.08 3.94 -32.67
C ASP A 279 -7.16 2.95 -32.18
N GLY A 280 -8.23 3.42 -31.54
CA GLY A 280 -9.42 2.62 -31.20
C GLY A 280 -9.57 2.25 -29.73
N VAL A 281 -8.82 2.83 -28.77
CA VAL A 281 -9.15 2.76 -27.36
C VAL A 281 -10.43 3.55 -27.10
N THR A 282 -11.45 2.92 -26.52
CA THR A 282 -12.77 3.53 -26.28
C THR A 282 -13.00 3.92 -24.83
N ALA A 283 -12.19 3.44 -23.91
CA ALA A 283 -12.26 3.81 -22.50
C ALA A 283 -10.88 3.77 -21.85
N TRP A 284 -10.65 4.68 -20.89
CA TRP A 284 -9.48 4.67 -20.03
C TRP A 284 -9.86 4.35 -18.59
N LEU A 285 -9.22 3.31 -18.01
CA LEU A 285 -9.20 3.06 -16.60
C LEU A 285 -7.97 3.76 -16.01
N CYS A 286 -8.19 4.86 -15.30
CA CYS A 286 -7.14 5.58 -14.62
C CYS A 286 -6.88 4.97 -13.24
N ALA A 287 -5.61 4.81 -12.90
CA ALA A 287 -5.23 4.18 -11.63
C ALA A 287 -5.65 5.01 -10.39
N ALA A 288 -5.96 6.29 -10.56
CA ALA A 288 -6.46 7.16 -9.48
C ALA A 288 -7.36 8.27 -10.03
N ASP A 289 -8.27 8.80 -9.20
CA ASP A 289 -9.25 9.81 -9.60
C ASP A 289 -8.62 11.14 -10.02
N HIS A 290 -7.55 11.59 -9.33
CA HIS A 290 -6.86 12.83 -9.71
C HIS A 290 -6.27 12.75 -11.12
N GLN A 291 -5.75 11.57 -11.51
CA GLN A 291 -5.27 11.30 -12.88
C GLN A 291 -6.43 11.32 -13.88
N ALA A 292 -7.57 10.73 -13.50
CA ALA A 292 -8.76 10.71 -14.33
C ALA A 292 -9.30 12.13 -14.57
N TYR A 293 -9.37 12.97 -13.55
CA TYR A 293 -9.78 14.37 -13.70
C TYR A 293 -8.84 15.17 -14.58
N ASP A 294 -7.51 14.95 -14.45
CA ASP A 294 -6.53 15.64 -15.29
C ASP A 294 -6.63 15.19 -16.74
N LEU A 295 -6.85 13.89 -16.98
CA LEU A 295 -7.06 13.35 -18.33
C LEU A 295 -8.36 13.88 -18.95
N VAL A 296 -9.46 14.01 -18.17
CA VAL A 296 -10.71 14.64 -18.61
C VAL A 296 -10.45 16.09 -19.06
N ARG A 297 -9.76 16.89 -18.21
CA ARG A 297 -9.45 18.29 -18.56
C ARG A 297 -8.58 18.40 -19.81
N PHE A 298 -7.61 17.50 -19.95
CA PHE A 298 -6.74 17.45 -21.12
C PHE A 298 -7.55 17.16 -22.39
N PHE A 299 -8.43 16.15 -22.38
CA PHE A 299 -9.26 15.82 -23.52
C PHE A 299 -10.23 16.96 -23.87
N GLN A 300 -10.88 17.55 -22.88
CA GLN A 300 -11.78 18.69 -23.10
C GLN A 300 -11.04 19.90 -23.70
N ALA A 301 -9.79 20.18 -23.29
CA ALA A 301 -8.97 21.23 -23.88
C ALA A 301 -8.60 20.94 -25.36
N LYS A 302 -8.60 19.68 -25.77
CA LYS A 302 -8.40 19.27 -27.18
C LYS A 302 -9.72 19.16 -27.96
N GLY A 303 -10.85 19.55 -27.38
CA GLY A 303 -12.17 19.50 -28.03
C GLY A 303 -12.81 18.09 -28.03
N ILE A 304 -12.28 17.16 -27.26
CA ILE A 304 -12.81 15.79 -27.14
C ILE A 304 -13.81 15.75 -25.99
N ARG A 305 -14.96 15.18 -26.24
CA ARG A 305 -16.05 15.08 -25.27
C ARG A 305 -15.93 13.82 -24.43
N VAL A 306 -16.10 13.97 -23.15
CA VAL A 306 -16.20 12.88 -22.19
C VAL A 306 -17.60 12.93 -21.58
N PRO A 307 -18.43 11.89 -21.78
CA PRO A 307 -18.12 10.52 -22.22
C PRO A 307 -18.34 10.23 -23.72
N GLU A 308 -18.83 11.16 -24.53
CA GLU A 308 -19.38 10.87 -25.87
C GLU A 308 -18.32 10.33 -26.84
N ASP A 309 -17.10 10.86 -26.82
CA ASP A 309 -16.01 10.44 -27.71
C ASP A 309 -15.06 9.43 -27.04
N ILE A 310 -14.97 9.47 -25.69
CA ILE A 310 -14.14 8.57 -24.88
C ILE A 310 -14.68 8.46 -23.47
N SER A 311 -14.74 7.27 -22.91
CA SER A 311 -15.11 7.04 -21.52
C SER A 311 -13.88 7.06 -20.61
N ILE A 312 -14.02 7.62 -19.39
CA ILE A 312 -12.94 7.69 -18.39
C ILE A 312 -13.49 7.21 -17.05
N ALA A 313 -12.79 6.22 -16.48
CA ALA A 313 -13.04 5.68 -15.15
C ALA A 313 -11.88 6.01 -14.21
N GLY A 314 -12.17 6.25 -12.95
CA GLY A 314 -11.19 6.50 -11.90
C GLY A 314 -11.18 5.45 -10.79
N PHE A 315 -10.37 5.70 -9.78
CA PHE A 315 -10.29 4.88 -8.58
C PHE A 315 -9.89 5.78 -7.42
N ASP A 316 -10.58 5.78 -6.32
CA ASP A 316 -10.40 6.33 -4.98
C ASP A 316 -11.73 6.88 -4.44
N GLY A 317 -12.61 7.44 -5.29
CA GLY A 317 -13.87 8.07 -4.90
C GLY A 317 -13.68 9.43 -4.22
N ILE A 318 -12.65 10.20 -4.66
CA ILE A 318 -12.37 11.52 -4.09
C ILE A 318 -13.48 12.54 -4.45
N ALA A 319 -13.51 13.64 -3.72
CA ALA A 319 -14.47 14.71 -3.97
C ALA A 319 -14.32 15.29 -5.37
N ARG A 320 -15.46 15.56 -6.02
CA ARG A 320 -15.49 16.17 -7.34
C ARG A 320 -14.91 17.59 -7.30
N PRO A 321 -13.92 17.91 -8.16
CA PRO A 321 -13.43 19.27 -8.28
C PRO A 321 -14.54 20.21 -8.79
N ALA A 322 -14.45 21.49 -8.40
CA ALA A 322 -15.41 22.49 -8.82
C ALA A 322 -15.48 22.57 -10.35
N GLY A 323 -16.69 22.49 -10.91
CA GLY A 323 -16.91 22.51 -12.36
C GLY A 323 -16.55 21.22 -13.12
N GLY A 324 -15.94 20.22 -12.46
CA GLY A 324 -15.63 18.93 -13.10
C GLY A 324 -16.87 18.04 -13.29
N PRO A 325 -16.79 16.99 -14.14
CA PRO A 325 -17.86 15.99 -14.25
C PRO A 325 -17.92 15.12 -12.99
N GLN A 326 -19.03 14.42 -12.79
CA GLN A 326 -19.10 13.36 -11.80
C GLN A 326 -18.39 12.13 -12.36
N LEU A 327 -17.23 11.79 -11.82
CA LEU A 327 -16.43 10.67 -12.26
C LEU A 327 -17.09 9.34 -11.91
N SER A 328 -17.11 8.40 -12.85
CA SER A 328 -17.38 6.99 -12.55
C SER A 328 -16.13 6.39 -11.93
N THR A 329 -16.22 5.93 -10.69
CA THR A 329 -15.04 5.59 -9.88
C THR A 329 -15.33 4.50 -8.85
N ILE A 330 -14.29 3.92 -8.30
CA ILE A 330 -14.36 3.07 -7.10
C ILE A 330 -14.19 3.94 -5.86
N GLN A 331 -15.18 3.89 -4.97
CA GLN A 331 -15.11 4.52 -3.66
C GLN A 331 -14.34 3.66 -2.67
N ILE A 332 -13.19 4.12 -2.24
CA ILE A 332 -12.42 3.50 -1.15
C ILE A 332 -13.03 3.94 0.20
N PRO A 333 -13.22 3.01 1.15
CA PRO A 333 -13.72 3.33 2.48
C PRO A 333 -12.59 3.84 3.39
N PHE A 334 -11.97 4.97 3.07
CA PHE A 334 -10.79 5.51 3.77
C PHE A 334 -11.00 5.67 5.28
N HIS A 335 -12.17 6.16 5.69
CA HIS A 335 -12.51 6.29 7.12
C HIS A 335 -12.46 4.92 7.82
N GLN A 336 -13.07 3.89 7.25
CA GLN A 336 -13.09 2.54 7.80
C GLN A 336 -11.68 1.92 7.83
N ILE A 337 -10.85 2.19 6.80
CA ILE A 337 -9.44 1.78 6.81
C ILE A 337 -8.72 2.40 8.02
N GLY A 338 -8.95 3.67 8.32
CA GLY A 338 -8.42 4.34 9.50
C GLY A 338 -8.87 3.68 10.81
N VAL A 339 -10.17 3.43 10.96
CA VAL A 339 -10.74 2.77 12.16
C VAL A 339 -10.13 1.38 12.36
N ILE A 340 -10.09 0.56 11.30
CA ILE A 340 -9.60 -0.81 11.37
C ILE A 340 -8.08 -0.84 11.60
N GLY A 341 -7.34 0.10 10.99
CA GLY A 341 -5.90 0.24 11.20
C GLY A 341 -5.55 0.57 12.65
N ALA A 342 -6.25 1.53 13.26
CA ALA A 342 -6.07 1.86 14.66
C ALA A 342 -6.46 0.69 15.59
N LYS A 343 -7.56 -0.02 15.28
CA LYS A 343 -7.96 -1.22 16.00
C LYS A 343 -6.91 -2.32 15.91
N ARG A 344 -6.37 -2.57 14.69
CA ARG A 344 -5.31 -3.56 14.49
C ARG A 344 -4.06 -3.20 15.29
N LEU A 345 -3.63 -1.94 15.29
CA LEU A 345 -2.49 -1.50 16.10
C LEU A 345 -2.75 -1.68 17.61
N PHE A 346 -3.96 -1.33 18.06
CA PHE A 346 -4.37 -1.55 19.44
C PHE A 346 -4.29 -3.03 19.84
N ASP A 347 -4.79 -3.94 19.00
CA ASP A 347 -4.76 -5.38 19.22
C ASP A 347 -3.32 -5.91 19.25
N LEU A 348 -2.42 -5.43 18.38
CA LEU A 348 -1.00 -5.79 18.37
C LEU A 348 -0.28 -5.37 19.65
N ILE A 349 -0.60 -4.19 20.18
CA ILE A 349 -0.03 -3.71 21.45
C ILE A 349 -0.50 -4.58 22.61
N GLN A 350 -1.74 -5.03 22.60
CA GLN A 350 -2.33 -5.87 23.63
C GLN A 350 -1.92 -7.35 23.48
N LYS A 351 -1.89 -7.86 22.26
CA LYS A 351 -1.62 -9.27 21.92
C LYS A 351 -0.33 -9.36 21.12
N ARG A 352 0.80 -9.47 21.79
CA ARG A 352 2.15 -9.35 21.22
C ARG A 352 2.57 -10.39 20.18
N PHE A 353 1.76 -11.42 19.87
CA PHE A 353 2.18 -12.60 19.07
C PHE A 353 1.25 -12.97 17.92
N ASP A 354 0.38 -12.08 17.48
CA ASP A 354 -0.45 -12.34 16.30
C ASP A 354 0.41 -12.31 15.02
N PRO A 355 0.21 -13.25 14.09
CA PRO A 355 0.89 -13.21 12.80
C PRO A 355 0.53 -11.91 12.05
N PRO A 356 1.43 -11.39 11.21
CA PRO A 356 1.12 -10.25 10.34
C PRO A 356 -0.10 -10.52 9.48
N GLN A 357 -0.99 -9.55 9.37
CA GLN A 357 -2.23 -9.65 8.63
C GLN A 357 -2.31 -8.59 7.53
N GLN A 358 -2.83 -9.01 6.38
CA GLN A 358 -3.27 -8.13 5.30
C GLN A 358 -4.80 -8.08 5.35
N ILE A 359 -5.37 -6.95 5.74
CA ILE A 359 -6.82 -6.76 5.85
C ILE A 359 -7.25 -5.93 4.64
N LEU A 360 -8.04 -6.54 3.75
CA LEU A 360 -8.54 -5.89 2.55
C LEU A 360 -10.04 -5.59 2.72
N LEU A 361 -10.41 -4.32 2.57
CA LEU A 361 -11.81 -3.90 2.63
C LEU A 361 -12.41 -3.89 1.22
N ASP A 362 -13.66 -4.29 1.13
CA ASP A 362 -14.42 -4.13 -0.12
C ASP A 362 -14.66 -2.63 -0.41
N CYS A 363 -14.91 -2.33 -1.65
CA CYS A 363 -15.10 -0.98 -2.16
C CYS A 363 -16.27 -0.96 -3.15
N ASP A 364 -16.92 0.19 -3.30
CA ASP A 364 -18.13 0.32 -4.08
C ASP A 364 -17.89 1.06 -5.39
N LEU A 365 -18.52 0.58 -6.48
CA LEU A 365 -18.61 1.34 -7.72
C LEU A 365 -19.57 2.51 -7.51
N LYS A 366 -19.11 3.73 -7.79
CA LYS A 366 -19.94 4.92 -7.94
C LYS A 366 -20.06 5.23 -9.41
N GLU A 367 -21.27 5.11 -9.93
CA GLU A 367 -21.57 5.54 -11.29
C GLU A 367 -21.60 7.08 -11.36
N GLY A 368 -20.96 7.62 -12.37
CA GLY A 368 -20.90 9.04 -12.67
C GLY A 368 -21.36 9.32 -14.09
N THR A 369 -20.93 10.45 -14.65
CA THR A 369 -21.30 10.91 -15.99
C THR A 369 -20.16 10.74 -17.00
N THR A 370 -19.07 10.06 -16.65
CA THR A 370 -17.86 9.95 -17.50
C THR A 370 -17.77 8.64 -18.29
N ILE A 371 -18.82 7.81 -18.27
CA ILE A 371 -18.89 6.55 -19.01
C ILE A 371 -20.20 6.51 -19.81
N ALA A 372 -20.10 6.27 -21.12
CA ALA A 372 -21.21 6.02 -22.02
C ALA A 372 -20.87 4.84 -22.94
N PRO A 373 -21.84 4.25 -23.66
CA PRO A 373 -21.50 3.29 -24.72
C PRO A 373 -20.52 3.88 -25.73
N PRO A 374 -19.57 3.07 -26.26
CA PRO A 374 -18.64 3.55 -27.28
C PRO A 374 -19.40 3.99 -28.53
N ALA A 375 -18.91 5.05 -29.21
CA ALA A 375 -19.46 5.59 -30.43
C ALA A 375 -19.35 4.61 -31.60
#